data_44d4688a9fecaa801127a72b1ed43aa0
#
_entry.id   44d4688a9fecaa801127a72b1ed43aa0
#
_cell.length_a   1.000
_cell.length_b   1.000
_cell.length_c   1.000
_cell.angle_alpha   90.00
_cell.angle_beta   90.00
_cell.angle_gamma   90.00
#
_symmetry.space_group_name_H-M   'P 1'
#
loop_
_entity.id
_entity.type
_entity.pdbx_description
1 polymer ?
#
loop_
_entity_poly.entity_id
_entity_poly.type
_entity_poly.pdbx_seq_one_letter_code
_entity_poly.pdbx_strand_id
1 'polypeptide(L)'
;MQISSLHHVITRKVVKIMAAENNERYLRGKEVLARVEQNPHGSILDSLASFSPDLERFVVEFGYADVFDREGLSDQSRQLITISALAALGNAAPQLEFHINGALNVGCSPEQIIETFIHVTIYAGFPAALNAVSVARKVFTERGIDLNLDTHSTEPDKRFEVGSSYLERVDGAGGEAVVESLQDIAPDLGRYIVEYSFGDVYSRPGLSLWERELVSVAACSALGTCVPQLHVHINGFLNVGGTQDELVELMIQIAVYAGFPAALNAIASFRKVLTENNA
;
A
#
# COMPACT_ATOMS: atom_id res chain seq x y z
N MET A 1 -24.50 -48.28 -4.50
CA MET A 1 -23.39 -47.92 -3.58
C MET A 1 -22.79 -46.53 -3.82
N GLN A 2 -22.93 -45.91 -5.01
CA GLN A 2 -22.38 -44.57 -5.31
C GLN A 2 -23.19 -43.36 -4.77
N ILE A 3 -24.50 -43.47 -4.59
CA ILE A 3 -25.38 -42.38 -4.15
C ILE A 3 -25.16 -42.00 -2.66
N SER A 4 -24.84 -43.00 -1.81
CA SER A 4 -24.57 -42.77 -0.37
C SER A 4 -23.27 -42.02 -0.13
N SER A 5 -22.23 -42.22 -0.98
CA SER A 5 -20.94 -41.52 -0.89
C SER A 5 -21.07 -40.05 -1.26
N LEU A 6 -21.85 -39.75 -2.30
CA LEU A 6 -22.07 -38.37 -2.76
C LEU A 6 -22.84 -37.54 -1.72
N HIS A 7 -23.85 -38.14 -1.10
CA HIS A 7 -24.64 -37.52 -0.02
C HIS A 7 -23.75 -37.19 1.20
N HIS A 8 -22.85 -38.10 1.58
CA HIS A 8 -21.94 -37.88 2.72
C HIS A 8 -20.92 -36.76 2.45
N VAL A 9 -20.44 -36.66 1.22
CA VAL A 9 -19.50 -35.60 0.81
C VAL A 9 -20.19 -34.25 0.75
N ILE A 10 -21.40 -34.18 0.21
CA ILE A 10 -22.20 -32.94 0.14
C ILE A 10 -22.58 -32.49 1.56
N THR A 11 -23.04 -33.41 2.43
CA THR A 11 -23.41 -33.08 3.82
C THR A 11 -22.21 -32.58 4.63
N ARG A 12 -21.03 -33.22 4.48
CA ARG A 12 -19.79 -32.72 5.13
C ARG A 12 -19.35 -31.35 4.62
N LYS A 13 -19.52 -31.09 3.32
CA LYS A 13 -19.18 -29.80 2.71
C LYS A 13 -20.13 -28.69 3.20
N VAL A 14 -21.41 -28.95 3.26
CA VAL A 14 -22.45 -28.05 3.78
C VAL A 14 -22.22 -27.77 5.27
N VAL A 15 -21.95 -28.78 6.09
CA VAL A 15 -21.67 -28.60 7.53
C VAL A 15 -20.38 -27.79 7.76
N LYS A 16 -19.34 -27.99 6.95
CA LYS A 16 -18.11 -27.18 7.04
C LYS A 16 -18.33 -25.70 6.63
N ILE A 17 -19.11 -25.46 5.60
CA ILE A 17 -19.46 -24.09 5.16
C ILE A 17 -20.29 -23.40 6.24
N MET A 18 -21.32 -24.06 6.79
CA MET A 18 -22.14 -23.53 7.88
C MET A 18 -21.36 -23.31 9.18
N ALA A 19 -20.36 -24.16 9.49
CA ALA A 19 -19.50 -23.96 10.66
C ALA A 19 -18.53 -22.77 10.48
N ALA A 20 -18.09 -22.48 9.25
CA ALA A 20 -17.29 -21.29 8.95
C ALA A 20 -18.13 -20.00 8.99
N GLU A 21 -19.36 -20.03 8.46
CA GLU A 21 -20.31 -18.91 8.48
C GLU A 21 -20.75 -18.52 9.89
N ASN A 22 -20.73 -19.44 10.84
CA ASN A 22 -21.05 -19.18 12.25
C ASN A 22 -19.82 -18.83 13.11
N ASN A 23 -18.64 -18.69 12.53
CA ASN A 23 -17.46 -18.27 13.26
C ASN A 23 -17.44 -16.73 13.39
N GLU A 24 -17.43 -16.23 14.62
CA GLU A 24 -17.42 -14.81 14.94
C GLU A 24 -16.29 -14.04 14.22
N ARG A 25 -15.10 -14.63 14.10
CA ARG A 25 -13.96 -14.07 13.37
C ARG A 25 -14.26 -13.92 11.88
N TYR A 26 -14.87 -14.94 11.27
CA TYR A 26 -15.27 -14.92 9.86
C TYR A 26 -16.36 -13.88 9.61
N LEU A 27 -17.39 -13.81 10.46
CA LEU A 27 -18.47 -12.81 10.35
C LEU A 27 -17.94 -11.40 10.46
N ARG A 28 -17.06 -11.11 11.42
CA ARG A 28 -16.39 -9.82 11.55
C ARG A 28 -15.59 -9.47 10.28
N GLY A 29 -14.84 -10.42 9.73
CA GLY A 29 -14.11 -10.23 8.48
C GLY A 29 -15.02 -9.92 7.29
N LYS A 30 -16.18 -10.55 7.20
CA LYS A 30 -17.19 -10.25 6.16
C LYS A 30 -17.76 -8.83 6.31
N GLU A 31 -17.97 -8.35 7.53
CA GLU A 31 -18.42 -6.97 7.78
C GLU A 31 -17.36 -5.95 7.31
N VAL A 32 -16.09 -6.19 7.63
CA VAL A 32 -14.98 -5.35 7.19
C VAL A 32 -14.83 -5.37 5.66
N LEU A 33 -14.87 -6.56 5.06
CA LEU A 33 -14.84 -6.71 3.61
C LEU A 33 -15.98 -5.93 2.95
N ALA A 34 -17.19 -6.00 3.49
CA ALA A 34 -18.35 -5.29 2.94
C ALA A 34 -18.18 -3.75 2.97
N ARG A 35 -17.47 -3.19 3.98
CA ARG A 35 -17.13 -1.75 4.01
C ARG A 35 -16.21 -1.35 2.87
N VAL A 36 -15.26 -2.23 2.53
CA VAL A 36 -14.27 -2.00 1.47
C VAL A 36 -14.86 -2.27 0.09
N GLU A 37 -15.52 -3.41 -0.09
CA GLU A 37 -16.00 -3.89 -1.39
C GLU A 37 -17.24 -3.13 -1.89
N GLN A 38 -18.20 -2.86 -1.00
CA GLN A 38 -19.49 -2.20 -1.28
C GLN A 38 -20.17 -2.73 -2.57
N ASN A 39 -20.08 -4.04 -2.82
CA ASN A 39 -20.61 -4.66 -4.03
C ASN A 39 -22.04 -5.22 -3.78
N PRO A 40 -23.08 -4.65 -4.41
CA PRO A 40 -24.46 -5.12 -4.22
C PRO A 40 -24.73 -6.49 -4.86
N HIS A 41 -23.82 -6.98 -5.70
CA HIS A 41 -23.97 -8.24 -6.44
C HIS A 41 -23.26 -9.44 -5.77
N GLY A 42 -22.80 -9.29 -4.54
CA GLY A 42 -22.05 -10.31 -3.80
C GLY A 42 -20.54 -10.08 -3.81
N SER A 43 -19.84 -10.82 -2.97
CA SER A 43 -18.39 -10.67 -2.82
C SER A 43 -17.62 -11.26 -3.99
N ILE A 44 -16.53 -10.62 -4.39
CA ILE A 44 -15.56 -11.18 -5.34
C ILE A 44 -15.03 -12.55 -4.87
N LEU A 45 -15.05 -12.81 -3.57
CA LEU A 45 -14.59 -14.06 -2.97
C LEU A 45 -15.59 -15.22 -3.10
N ASP A 46 -16.87 -14.97 -3.49
CA ASP A 46 -17.89 -16.01 -3.59
C ASP A 46 -17.51 -17.10 -4.61
N SER A 47 -16.86 -16.73 -5.71
CA SER A 47 -16.35 -17.69 -6.69
C SER A 47 -15.20 -18.54 -6.12
N LEU A 48 -14.37 -17.96 -5.26
CA LEU A 48 -13.25 -18.64 -4.62
C LEU A 48 -13.76 -19.67 -3.60
N ALA A 49 -14.82 -19.37 -2.87
CA ALA A 49 -15.42 -20.26 -1.87
C ALA A 49 -15.83 -21.62 -2.46
N SER A 50 -16.25 -21.65 -3.73
CA SER A 50 -16.63 -22.91 -4.41
C SER A 50 -15.44 -23.78 -4.81
N PHE A 51 -14.27 -23.17 -5.08
CA PHE A 51 -13.08 -23.84 -5.57
C PHE A 51 -12.04 -24.09 -4.46
N SER A 52 -11.80 -23.09 -3.63
CA SER A 52 -10.82 -23.12 -2.53
C SER A 52 -11.37 -22.47 -1.27
N PRO A 53 -12.30 -23.15 -0.55
CA PRO A 53 -13.00 -22.58 0.60
C PRO A 53 -12.07 -22.21 1.76
N ASP A 54 -10.97 -22.93 1.95
CA ASP A 54 -10.00 -22.59 2.99
C ASP A 54 -9.24 -21.29 2.65
N LEU A 55 -8.92 -21.07 1.36
CA LEU A 55 -8.25 -19.81 0.94
C LEU A 55 -9.20 -18.62 1.08
N GLU A 56 -10.46 -18.76 0.66
CA GLU A 56 -11.49 -17.73 0.87
C GLU A 56 -11.60 -17.40 2.36
N ARG A 57 -11.73 -18.41 3.21
CA ARG A 57 -11.80 -18.24 4.67
C ARG A 57 -10.57 -17.52 5.22
N PHE A 58 -9.36 -17.86 4.77
CA PHE A 58 -8.12 -17.18 5.22
C PHE A 58 -8.08 -15.73 4.79
N VAL A 59 -8.54 -15.40 3.59
CA VAL A 59 -8.63 -14.00 3.15
C VAL A 59 -9.59 -13.23 4.06
N VAL A 60 -10.76 -13.77 4.35
CA VAL A 60 -11.76 -13.11 5.20
C VAL A 60 -11.28 -13.00 6.65
N GLU A 61 -10.80 -14.10 7.23
CA GLU A 61 -10.41 -14.11 8.64
C GLU A 61 -9.09 -13.38 8.90
N PHE A 62 -8.03 -13.70 8.15
CA PHE A 62 -6.73 -13.09 8.38
C PHE A 62 -6.64 -11.70 7.75
N GLY A 63 -7.00 -11.58 6.47
CA GLY A 63 -6.89 -10.31 5.76
C GLY A 63 -7.80 -9.24 6.35
N TYR A 64 -9.08 -9.54 6.47
CA TYR A 64 -10.06 -8.53 6.91
C TYR A 64 -10.28 -8.51 8.41
N ALA A 65 -10.57 -9.64 9.08
CA ALA A 65 -10.88 -9.61 10.50
C ALA A 65 -9.66 -9.36 11.39
N ASP A 66 -8.48 -9.90 11.06
CA ASP A 66 -7.32 -9.76 11.93
C ASP A 66 -6.41 -8.58 11.56
N VAL A 67 -6.41 -8.13 10.28
CA VAL A 67 -5.52 -7.06 9.83
C VAL A 67 -6.28 -5.77 9.52
N PHE A 68 -7.27 -5.79 8.62
CA PHE A 68 -7.99 -4.57 8.25
C PHE A 68 -8.88 -3.99 9.38
N ASP A 69 -9.37 -4.83 10.29
CA ASP A 69 -10.21 -4.42 11.43
C ASP A 69 -9.42 -3.87 12.62
N ARG A 70 -8.08 -3.84 12.53
CA ARG A 70 -7.22 -3.32 13.60
C ARG A 70 -7.35 -1.82 13.71
N GLU A 71 -7.28 -1.31 14.93
CA GLU A 71 -7.15 0.12 15.23
C GLU A 71 -5.77 0.66 14.80
N GLY A 72 -5.57 1.98 14.87
CA GLY A 72 -4.29 2.65 14.61
C GLY A 72 -4.14 3.22 13.21
N LEU A 73 -4.85 2.70 12.19
CA LEU A 73 -4.91 3.29 10.85
C LEU A 73 -6.35 3.37 10.35
N SER A 74 -6.68 4.46 9.68
CA SER A 74 -7.98 4.60 9.01
C SER A 74 -8.11 3.64 7.82
N ASP A 75 -9.35 3.32 7.42
CA ASP A 75 -9.61 2.53 6.21
C ASP A 75 -8.97 3.18 4.97
N GLN A 76 -8.96 4.51 4.88
CA GLN A 76 -8.29 5.26 3.80
C GLN A 76 -6.78 5.00 3.81
N SER A 77 -6.10 5.16 4.96
CA SER A 77 -4.67 4.90 5.11
C SER A 77 -4.32 3.45 4.75
N ARG A 78 -5.14 2.50 5.20
CA ARG A 78 -4.97 1.08 4.85
C ARG A 78 -5.08 0.85 3.34
N GLN A 79 -5.98 1.54 2.64
CA GLN A 79 -6.07 1.42 1.19
C GLN A 79 -4.88 2.08 0.48
N LEU A 80 -4.39 3.24 0.92
CA LEU A 80 -3.18 3.86 0.34
C LEU A 80 -1.96 2.95 0.49
N ILE A 81 -1.75 2.32 1.66
CA ILE A 81 -0.72 1.30 1.89
C ILE A 81 -0.86 0.15 0.89
N THR A 82 -2.07 -0.38 0.75
CA THR A 82 -2.36 -1.54 -0.09
C THR A 82 -2.11 -1.26 -1.57
N ILE A 83 -2.66 -0.16 -2.11
CA ILE A 83 -2.48 0.18 -3.53
C ILE A 83 -1.03 0.56 -3.84
N SER A 84 -0.31 1.16 -2.89
CA SER A 84 1.13 1.41 -3.01
C SER A 84 1.93 0.11 -3.10
N ALA A 85 1.71 -0.81 -2.15
CA ALA A 85 2.37 -2.11 -2.13
C ALA A 85 2.11 -2.93 -3.40
N LEU A 86 0.84 -3.02 -3.84
CA LEU A 86 0.46 -3.76 -5.04
C LEU A 86 1.00 -3.11 -6.32
N ALA A 87 1.00 -1.78 -6.40
CA ALA A 87 1.60 -1.04 -7.52
C ALA A 87 3.10 -1.27 -7.59
N ALA A 88 3.80 -1.21 -6.46
CA ALA A 88 5.24 -1.43 -6.38
C ALA A 88 5.63 -2.87 -6.78
N LEU A 89 4.87 -3.88 -6.35
CA LEU A 89 5.08 -5.28 -6.74
C LEU A 89 4.79 -5.52 -8.24
N GLY A 90 3.82 -4.83 -8.82
CA GLY A 90 3.52 -4.81 -10.25
C GLY A 90 2.96 -6.12 -10.85
N ASN A 91 2.67 -7.13 -10.03
CA ASN A 91 2.30 -8.48 -10.48
C ASN A 91 0.86 -8.91 -10.12
N ALA A 92 0.06 -8.01 -9.52
CA ALA A 92 -1.26 -8.31 -8.98
C ALA A 92 -2.33 -7.31 -9.46
N ALA A 93 -2.44 -7.10 -10.77
CA ALA A 93 -3.37 -6.12 -11.35
C ALA A 93 -4.85 -6.34 -10.96
N PRO A 94 -5.41 -7.55 -10.90
CA PRO A 94 -6.78 -7.76 -10.44
C PRO A 94 -7.01 -7.34 -8.98
N GLN A 95 -6.03 -7.59 -8.09
CA GLN A 95 -6.10 -7.18 -6.69
C GLN A 95 -5.94 -5.66 -6.55
N LEU A 96 -5.06 -5.05 -7.37
CA LEU A 96 -4.93 -3.60 -7.43
C LEU A 96 -6.24 -2.95 -7.88
N GLU A 97 -6.93 -3.49 -8.90
CA GLU A 97 -8.24 -3.03 -9.35
C GLU A 97 -9.28 -3.08 -8.22
N PHE A 98 -9.32 -4.20 -7.48
CA PHE A 98 -10.20 -4.36 -6.32
C PHE A 98 -9.92 -3.28 -5.26
N HIS A 99 -8.65 -3.06 -4.91
CA HIS A 99 -8.28 -2.10 -3.87
C HIS A 99 -8.37 -0.63 -4.31
N ILE A 100 -8.26 -0.31 -5.59
CA ILE A 100 -8.61 1.02 -6.11
C ILE A 100 -10.09 1.30 -5.92
N ASN A 101 -10.96 0.32 -6.21
CA ASN A 101 -12.38 0.41 -5.91
C ASN A 101 -12.63 0.57 -4.41
N GLY A 102 -11.94 -0.22 -3.59
CA GLY A 102 -11.99 -0.14 -2.14
C GLY A 102 -11.56 1.22 -1.60
N ALA A 103 -10.48 1.79 -2.14
CA ALA A 103 -10.00 3.12 -1.78
C ALA A 103 -11.06 4.20 -2.03
N LEU A 104 -11.70 4.17 -3.20
CA LEU A 104 -12.81 5.07 -3.52
C LEU A 104 -14.01 4.87 -2.57
N ASN A 105 -14.32 3.62 -2.25
CA ASN A 105 -15.46 3.28 -1.38
C ASN A 105 -15.27 3.77 0.06
N VAL A 106 -14.03 3.78 0.57
CA VAL A 106 -13.73 4.28 1.91
C VAL A 106 -13.40 5.78 1.94
N GLY A 107 -13.49 6.46 0.78
CA GLY A 107 -13.41 7.91 0.68
C GLY A 107 -12.03 8.48 0.30
N CYS A 108 -11.10 7.66 -0.21
CA CYS A 108 -9.93 8.22 -0.89
C CYS A 108 -10.37 8.95 -2.15
N SER A 109 -9.81 10.12 -2.41
CA SER A 109 -10.09 10.83 -3.65
C SER A 109 -9.39 10.17 -4.84
N PRO A 110 -9.94 10.30 -6.06
CA PRO A 110 -9.25 9.86 -7.28
C PRO A 110 -7.85 10.49 -7.43
N GLU A 111 -7.69 11.73 -6.97
CA GLU A 111 -6.41 12.43 -6.96
C GLU A 111 -5.40 11.74 -6.04
N GLN A 112 -5.78 11.38 -4.78
CA GLN A 112 -4.91 10.66 -3.86
C GLN A 112 -4.43 9.33 -4.45
N ILE A 113 -5.29 8.61 -5.16
CA ILE A 113 -4.96 7.35 -5.81
C ILE A 113 -3.90 7.56 -6.91
N ILE A 114 -4.09 8.55 -7.79
CA ILE A 114 -3.11 8.86 -8.84
C ILE A 114 -1.81 9.37 -8.27
N GLU A 115 -1.85 10.24 -7.25
CA GLU A 115 -0.65 10.74 -6.57
C GLU A 115 0.14 9.61 -5.89
N THR A 116 -0.55 8.58 -5.35
CA THR A 116 0.11 7.38 -4.84
C THR A 116 0.91 6.68 -5.95
N PHE A 117 0.35 6.54 -7.15
CA PHE A 117 1.05 5.88 -8.26
C PHE A 117 2.17 6.74 -8.85
N ILE A 118 2.01 8.06 -8.90
CA ILE A 118 3.09 8.98 -9.23
C ILE A 118 4.24 8.81 -8.21
N HIS A 119 3.91 8.74 -6.94
CA HIS A 119 4.90 8.59 -5.86
C HIS A 119 5.65 7.25 -5.94
N VAL A 120 4.99 6.16 -6.31
CA VAL A 120 5.60 4.84 -6.51
C VAL A 120 6.70 4.85 -7.60
N THR A 121 6.71 5.82 -8.52
CA THR A 121 7.80 5.96 -9.51
C THR A 121 9.18 6.04 -8.88
N ILE A 122 9.28 6.64 -7.69
CA ILE A 122 10.54 6.84 -6.97
C ILE A 122 11.18 5.48 -6.58
N TYR A 123 10.36 4.50 -6.19
CA TYR A 123 10.83 3.23 -5.62
C TYR A 123 10.78 2.06 -6.59
N ALA A 124 9.72 1.98 -7.41
CA ALA A 124 9.46 0.86 -8.32
C ALA A 124 9.65 1.26 -9.80
N GLY A 125 9.92 2.53 -10.07
CA GLY A 125 10.17 3.07 -11.41
C GLY A 125 8.90 3.28 -12.24
N PHE A 126 9.06 3.96 -13.37
CA PHE A 126 7.96 4.31 -14.27
C PHE A 126 7.13 3.12 -14.78
N PRO A 127 7.70 1.96 -15.14
CA PRO A 127 6.88 0.86 -15.64
C PRO A 127 5.82 0.37 -14.65
N ALA A 128 6.15 0.27 -13.37
CA ALA A 128 5.20 -0.13 -12.32
C ALA A 128 4.08 0.91 -12.16
N ALA A 129 4.45 2.19 -12.10
CA ALA A 129 3.49 3.28 -11.99
C ALA A 129 2.56 3.39 -13.20
N LEU A 130 3.09 3.25 -14.42
CA LEU A 130 2.28 3.27 -15.66
C LEU A 130 1.27 2.14 -15.69
N ASN A 131 1.65 0.94 -15.25
CA ASN A 131 0.74 -0.18 -15.12
C ASN A 131 -0.38 0.12 -14.09
N ALA A 132 -0.02 0.67 -12.92
CA ALA A 132 -0.98 1.04 -11.89
C ALA A 132 -1.96 2.13 -12.36
N VAL A 133 -1.47 3.17 -13.04
CA VAL A 133 -2.30 4.23 -13.65
C VAL A 133 -3.24 3.65 -14.71
N SER A 134 -2.80 2.65 -15.48
CA SER A 134 -3.67 1.97 -16.47
C SER A 134 -4.84 1.25 -15.78
N VAL A 135 -4.60 0.58 -14.65
CA VAL A 135 -5.65 -0.06 -13.85
C VAL A 135 -6.60 0.99 -13.27
N ALA A 136 -6.07 2.09 -12.71
CA ALA A 136 -6.90 3.17 -12.19
C ALA A 136 -7.79 3.80 -13.26
N ARG A 137 -7.25 4.03 -14.46
CA ARG A 137 -8.03 4.57 -15.61
C ARG A 137 -9.22 3.68 -15.93
N LYS A 138 -9.04 2.34 -15.95
CA LYS A 138 -10.13 1.38 -16.14
C LYS A 138 -11.21 1.57 -15.07
N VAL A 139 -10.84 1.54 -13.80
CA VAL A 139 -11.78 1.69 -12.67
C VAL A 139 -12.53 3.02 -12.74
N PHE A 140 -11.83 4.13 -13.01
CA PHE A 140 -12.45 5.46 -13.09
C PHE A 140 -13.43 5.54 -14.24
N THR A 141 -13.08 4.98 -15.41
CA THR A 141 -13.99 4.90 -16.56
C THR A 141 -15.26 4.11 -16.23
N GLU A 142 -15.12 2.94 -15.60
CA GLU A 142 -16.25 2.08 -15.21
C GLU A 142 -17.16 2.75 -14.16
N ARG A 143 -16.59 3.60 -13.30
CA ARG A 143 -17.33 4.38 -12.31
C ARG A 143 -17.85 5.73 -12.80
N GLY A 144 -17.56 6.10 -14.04
CA GLY A 144 -17.95 7.41 -14.60
C GLY A 144 -17.24 8.58 -13.90
N ILE A 145 -16.04 8.35 -13.33
CA ILE A 145 -15.23 9.38 -12.72
C ILE A 145 -14.43 10.07 -13.82
N ASP A 146 -14.76 11.34 -14.07
CA ASP A 146 -13.97 12.20 -14.95
C ASP A 146 -12.87 12.89 -14.14
N LEU A 147 -11.65 12.38 -14.27
CA LEU A 147 -10.49 12.89 -13.56
C LEU A 147 -9.83 13.99 -14.39
N ASN A 148 -10.09 15.22 -14.04
CA ASN A 148 -9.44 16.39 -14.63
C ASN A 148 -8.40 16.94 -13.65
N LEU A 149 -7.20 16.34 -13.64
CA LEU A 149 -6.08 16.81 -12.84
C LEU A 149 -5.35 17.93 -13.57
N ASP A 150 -5.16 19.04 -12.90
CA ASP A 150 -4.23 20.07 -13.38
C ASP A 150 -2.80 19.50 -13.40
N THR A 151 -2.06 19.81 -14.46
CA THR A 151 -0.63 19.51 -14.50
C THR A 151 0.07 20.34 -13.43
N HIS A 152 0.70 19.66 -12.48
CA HIS A 152 1.59 20.31 -11.54
C HIS A 152 3.03 20.15 -12.04
N SER A 153 3.75 21.26 -12.17
CA SER A 153 5.18 21.25 -12.47
C SER A 153 5.88 22.36 -11.70
N THR A 154 6.96 22.01 -11.06
CA THR A 154 7.88 23.01 -10.49
C THR A 154 8.65 23.70 -11.62
N GLU A 155 8.83 25.02 -11.54
CA GLU A 155 9.63 25.75 -12.54
C GLU A 155 11.04 25.14 -12.65
N PRO A 156 11.56 24.92 -13.86
CA PRO A 156 12.78 24.16 -14.09
C PRO A 156 14.00 24.68 -13.30
N ASP A 157 14.12 25.98 -13.12
CA ASP A 157 15.20 26.65 -12.40
C ASP A 157 15.03 26.62 -10.87
N LYS A 158 13.84 26.25 -10.38
CA LYS A 158 13.53 26.16 -8.95
C LYS A 158 13.48 24.73 -8.42
N ARG A 159 13.55 23.72 -9.29
CA ARG A 159 13.37 22.31 -8.89
C ARG A 159 14.34 21.89 -7.79
N PHE A 160 15.59 22.29 -7.87
CA PHE A 160 16.59 21.95 -6.86
C PHE A 160 16.33 22.67 -5.53
N GLU A 161 15.98 23.95 -5.55
CA GLU A 161 15.67 24.73 -4.34
C GLU A 161 14.43 24.17 -3.63
N VAL A 162 13.34 23.98 -4.38
CA VAL A 162 12.10 23.38 -3.87
C VAL A 162 12.38 21.98 -3.34
N GLY A 163 13.08 21.15 -4.12
CA GLY A 163 13.44 19.79 -3.73
C GLY A 163 14.26 19.72 -2.45
N SER A 164 15.26 20.59 -2.31
CA SER A 164 16.08 20.67 -1.10
C SER A 164 15.24 21.00 0.14
N SER A 165 14.29 21.93 0.01
CA SER A 165 13.38 22.28 1.11
C SER A 165 12.49 21.12 1.53
N TYR A 166 11.98 20.31 0.59
CA TYR A 166 11.18 19.13 0.91
C TYR A 166 12.04 17.99 1.49
N LEU A 167 13.25 17.77 0.93
CA LEU A 167 14.22 16.79 1.45
C LEU A 167 14.54 17.07 2.93
N GLU A 168 14.87 18.33 3.26
CA GLU A 168 15.16 18.75 4.64
C GLU A 168 13.98 18.49 5.58
N ARG A 169 12.75 18.78 5.15
CA ARG A 169 11.53 18.61 5.96
C ARG A 169 11.19 17.14 6.21
N VAL A 170 11.50 16.26 5.28
CA VAL A 170 11.12 14.82 5.33
C VAL A 170 12.27 14.02 5.91
N ASP A 171 13.43 14.02 5.25
CA ASP A 171 14.54 13.13 5.54
C ASP A 171 15.64 13.81 6.39
N GLY A 172 15.65 15.15 6.44
CA GLY A 172 16.66 15.91 7.18
C GLY A 172 18.10 15.53 6.81
N ALA A 173 18.95 15.40 7.80
CA ALA A 173 20.35 15.01 7.62
C ALA A 173 20.55 13.64 6.94
N GLY A 174 19.58 12.72 7.06
CA GLY A 174 19.63 11.41 6.40
C GLY A 174 19.55 11.52 4.88
N GLY A 175 18.68 12.38 4.36
CA GLY A 175 18.55 12.64 2.92
C GLY A 175 19.77 13.35 2.36
N GLU A 176 20.32 14.36 3.07
CA GLU A 176 21.55 15.03 2.67
C GLU A 176 22.72 14.05 2.58
N ALA A 177 22.89 13.15 3.56
CA ALA A 177 23.94 12.15 3.55
C ALA A 177 23.84 11.19 2.34
N VAL A 178 22.64 10.84 1.90
CA VAL A 178 22.43 10.03 0.69
C VAL A 178 22.91 10.79 -0.55
N VAL A 179 22.55 12.07 -0.70
CA VAL A 179 22.97 12.90 -1.84
C VAL A 179 24.50 13.10 -1.83
N GLU A 180 25.09 13.36 -0.67
CA GLU A 180 26.53 13.54 -0.51
C GLU A 180 27.32 12.27 -0.86
N SER A 181 26.80 11.10 -0.47
CA SER A 181 27.44 9.80 -0.76
C SER A 181 27.58 9.47 -2.25
N LEU A 182 26.89 10.22 -3.12
CA LEU A 182 26.91 10.02 -4.58
C LEU A 182 27.82 11.01 -5.32
N GLN A 183 28.39 12.00 -4.62
CA GLN A 183 29.12 13.09 -5.28
C GLN A 183 30.39 12.64 -6.01
N ASP A 184 31.04 11.57 -5.55
CA ASP A 184 32.28 11.04 -6.11
C ASP A 184 32.07 10.12 -7.32
N ILE A 185 30.89 9.49 -7.44
CA ILE A 185 30.63 8.45 -8.45
C ILE A 185 29.46 8.77 -9.38
N ALA A 186 28.40 9.41 -8.89
CA ALA A 186 27.18 9.67 -9.66
C ALA A 186 26.48 10.97 -9.20
N PRO A 187 27.14 12.14 -9.30
CA PRO A 187 26.60 13.41 -8.81
C PRO A 187 25.25 13.78 -9.45
N ASP A 188 25.06 13.43 -10.73
CA ASP A 188 23.76 13.64 -11.39
C ASP A 188 22.63 12.82 -10.77
N LEU A 189 22.90 11.59 -10.27
CA LEU A 189 21.90 10.80 -9.58
C LEU A 189 21.48 11.48 -8.26
N GLY A 190 22.45 12.01 -7.49
CA GLY A 190 22.16 12.81 -6.30
C GLY A 190 21.29 14.03 -6.63
N ARG A 191 21.64 14.76 -7.70
CA ARG A 191 20.84 15.88 -8.20
C ARG A 191 19.41 15.45 -8.59
N TYR A 192 19.25 14.33 -9.29
CA TYR A 192 17.91 13.82 -9.68
C TYR A 192 17.07 13.38 -8.48
N ILE A 193 17.67 12.87 -7.41
CA ILE A 193 16.95 12.60 -6.16
C ILE A 193 16.33 13.89 -5.64
N VAL A 194 17.08 14.97 -5.57
CA VAL A 194 16.57 16.26 -5.11
C VAL A 194 15.53 16.83 -6.06
N GLU A 195 15.86 16.96 -7.35
CA GLU A 195 14.99 17.62 -8.32
C GLU A 195 13.73 16.82 -8.65
N TYR A 196 13.87 15.52 -8.94
CA TYR A 196 12.74 14.69 -9.34
C TYR A 196 11.93 14.20 -8.15
N SER A 197 12.58 13.50 -7.19
CA SER A 197 11.82 12.94 -6.09
C SER A 197 11.17 14.02 -5.22
N PHE A 198 11.97 14.99 -4.77
CA PHE A 198 11.47 16.01 -3.86
C PHE A 198 10.93 17.26 -4.57
N GLY A 199 11.57 17.71 -5.64
CA GLY A 199 11.18 18.90 -6.39
C GLY A 199 9.94 18.69 -7.27
N ASP A 200 9.82 17.55 -7.95
CA ASP A 200 8.69 17.28 -8.85
C ASP A 200 7.60 16.41 -8.20
N VAL A 201 7.95 15.43 -7.32
CA VAL A 201 6.97 14.48 -6.78
C VAL A 201 6.48 14.87 -5.38
N TYR A 202 7.39 15.06 -4.40
CA TYR A 202 6.99 15.42 -3.03
C TYR A 202 6.31 16.79 -2.92
N SER A 203 6.65 17.74 -3.79
CA SER A 203 6.07 19.09 -3.81
C SER A 203 4.64 19.15 -4.35
N ARG A 204 4.16 18.06 -4.97
CA ARG A 204 2.82 17.99 -5.57
C ARG A 204 1.72 18.02 -4.50
N PRO A 205 0.53 18.62 -4.81
CA PRO A 205 -0.66 18.50 -3.98
C PRO A 205 -1.22 17.06 -4.00
N GLY A 206 -2.36 16.84 -3.35
CA GLY A 206 -3.12 15.58 -3.38
C GLY A 206 -2.74 14.58 -2.31
N LEU A 207 -1.47 14.53 -1.86
CA LEU A 207 -1.03 13.79 -0.68
C LEU A 207 -0.28 14.71 0.27
N SER A 208 -0.57 14.63 1.56
CA SER A 208 0.24 15.23 2.62
C SER A 208 1.61 14.56 2.72
N LEU A 209 2.59 15.19 3.36
CA LEU A 209 3.90 14.57 3.58
C LEU A 209 3.80 13.28 4.39
N TRP A 210 2.89 13.23 5.35
CA TRP A 210 2.61 12.03 6.12
C TRP A 210 2.12 10.87 5.21
N GLU A 211 1.16 11.14 4.30
CA GLU A 211 0.67 10.13 3.35
C GLU A 211 1.76 9.72 2.35
N ARG A 212 2.62 10.65 1.91
CA ARG A 212 3.75 10.32 1.03
C ARG A 212 4.73 9.39 1.71
N GLU A 213 5.07 9.62 2.97
CA GLU A 213 5.93 8.72 3.72
C GLU A 213 5.26 7.38 4.03
N LEU A 214 3.95 7.37 4.31
CA LEU A 214 3.16 6.14 4.44
C LEU A 214 3.28 5.26 3.18
N VAL A 215 3.12 5.89 2.00
CA VAL A 215 3.25 5.24 0.68
C VAL A 215 4.68 4.77 0.43
N SER A 216 5.70 5.57 0.81
CA SER A 216 7.12 5.24 0.68
C SER A 216 7.49 4.01 1.47
N VAL A 217 7.14 3.99 2.77
CA VAL A 217 7.39 2.85 3.66
C VAL A 217 6.68 1.60 3.16
N ALA A 218 5.43 1.74 2.67
CA ALA A 218 4.67 0.61 2.12
C ALA A 218 5.33 0.03 0.86
N ALA A 219 5.71 0.88 -0.11
CA ALA A 219 6.39 0.46 -1.33
C ALA A 219 7.73 -0.23 -1.05
N CYS A 220 8.60 0.40 -0.24
CA CYS A 220 9.90 -0.15 0.11
C CYS A 220 9.79 -1.47 0.89
N SER A 221 8.84 -1.57 1.82
CA SER A 221 8.59 -2.80 2.58
C SER A 221 8.11 -3.94 1.68
N ALA A 222 7.19 -3.65 0.74
CA ALA A 222 6.66 -4.64 -0.19
C ALA A 222 7.73 -5.14 -1.17
N LEU A 223 8.57 -4.26 -1.71
CA LEU A 223 9.65 -4.60 -2.62
C LEU A 223 10.73 -5.46 -1.94
N GLY A 224 11.04 -5.18 -0.69
CA GLY A 224 12.05 -5.91 0.09
C GLY A 224 13.50 -5.75 -0.39
N THR A 225 13.74 -5.00 -1.46
CA THR A 225 15.06 -4.76 -2.08
C THR A 225 15.67 -3.41 -1.74
N CYS A 226 14.91 -2.49 -1.14
CA CYS A 226 15.31 -1.12 -0.81
C CYS A 226 15.50 -0.92 0.69
N VAL A 227 16.20 -1.84 1.37
CA VAL A 227 16.38 -1.77 2.84
C VAL A 227 17.04 -0.46 3.31
N PRO A 228 18.12 0.07 2.69
CA PRO A 228 18.69 1.35 3.11
C PRO A 228 17.69 2.52 2.98
N GLN A 229 16.92 2.56 1.88
CA GLN A 229 15.90 3.58 1.66
C GLN A 229 14.75 3.44 2.66
N LEU A 230 14.35 2.21 2.99
CA LEU A 230 13.34 1.95 4.03
C LEU A 230 13.74 2.56 5.38
N HIS A 231 15.03 2.50 5.76
CA HIS A 231 15.49 3.14 7.00
C HIS A 231 15.33 4.67 6.96
N VAL A 232 15.65 5.30 5.81
CA VAL A 232 15.47 6.74 5.62
C VAL A 232 13.98 7.11 5.74
N HIS A 233 13.09 6.40 5.04
CA HIS A 233 11.66 6.69 5.03
C HIS A 233 10.94 6.32 6.33
N ILE A 234 11.43 5.37 7.11
CA ILE A 234 10.93 5.16 8.50
C ILE A 234 11.21 6.40 9.34
N ASN A 235 12.42 6.98 9.25
CA ASN A 235 12.73 8.23 9.92
C ASN A 235 11.90 9.39 9.35
N GLY A 236 11.79 9.48 8.02
CA GLY A 236 10.97 10.48 7.34
C GLY A 236 9.51 10.46 7.81
N PHE A 237 8.92 9.27 7.92
CA PHE A 237 7.56 9.12 8.45
C PHE A 237 7.41 9.67 9.87
N LEU A 238 8.37 9.38 10.76
CA LEU A 238 8.39 9.92 12.12
C LEU A 238 8.60 11.44 12.11
N ASN A 239 9.47 11.97 11.26
CA ASN A 239 9.76 13.40 11.14
C ASN A 239 8.53 14.22 10.69
N VAL A 240 7.68 13.64 9.83
CA VAL A 240 6.46 14.32 9.36
C VAL A 240 5.24 14.09 10.27
N GLY A 241 5.46 13.54 11.46
CA GLY A 241 4.44 13.39 12.51
C GLY A 241 3.79 12.02 12.57
N GLY A 242 4.29 11.04 11.85
CA GLY A 242 3.87 9.65 11.98
C GLY A 242 4.30 9.03 13.32
N THR A 243 3.61 8.00 13.73
CA THR A 243 3.85 7.31 15.01
C THR A 243 4.45 5.92 14.80
N GLN A 244 5.10 5.40 15.86
CA GLN A 244 5.62 4.04 15.87
C GLN A 244 4.51 3.00 15.75
N ASP A 245 3.35 3.25 16.34
CA ASP A 245 2.20 2.34 16.29
C ASP A 245 1.65 2.24 14.86
N GLU A 246 1.54 3.36 14.13
CA GLU A 246 1.15 3.38 12.72
C GLU A 246 2.14 2.61 11.83
N LEU A 247 3.45 2.71 12.09
CA LEU A 247 4.46 1.91 11.39
C LEU A 247 4.29 0.41 11.64
N VAL A 248 4.00 0.00 12.87
CA VAL A 248 3.71 -1.39 13.20
C VAL A 248 2.48 -1.89 12.45
N GLU A 249 1.40 -1.09 12.45
CA GLU A 249 0.17 -1.42 11.72
C GLU A 249 0.39 -1.55 10.21
N LEU A 250 1.17 -0.64 9.61
CA LEU A 250 1.57 -0.72 8.21
C LEU A 250 2.32 -2.03 7.92
N MET A 251 3.33 -2.35 8.74
CA MET A 251 4.17 -3.54 8.54
C MET A 251 3.39 -4.84 8.73
N ILE A 252 2.43 -4.87 9.67
CA ILE A 252 1.48 -5.99 9.80
C ILE A 252 0.66 -6.14 8.51
N GLN A 253 0.16 -5.04 7.94
CA GLN A 253 -0.63 -5.07 6.72
C GLN A 253 0.19 -5.54 5.50
N ILE A 254 1.48 -5.23 5.41
CA ILE A 254 2.37 -5.75 4.37
C ILE A 254 2.39 -7.29 4.35
N ALA A 255 2.18 -7.97 5.49
CA ALA A 255 2.11 -9.44 5.52
C ALA A 255 0.97 -10.00 4.65
N VAL A 256 -0.13 -9.26 4.46
CA VAL A 256 -1.27 -9.68 3.61
C VAL A 256 -0.91 -9.64 2.12
N TYR A 257 -0.17 -8.62 1.68
CA TYR A 257 0.04 -8.34 0.24
C TYR A 257 1.42 -8.75 -0.29
N ALA A 258 2.46 -8.68 0.55
CA ALA A 258 3.83 -9.05 0.19
C ALA A 258 4.33 -10.29 0.96
N GLY A 259 3.52 -10.82 1.89
CA GLY A 259 3.81 -12.01 2.69
C GLY A 259 4.62 -11.72 3.96
N PHE A 260 4.60 -12.69 4.88
CA PHE A 260 5.29 -12.60 6.17
C PHE A 260 6.78 -12.28 6.06
N PRO A 261 7.57 -12.82 5.11
CA PRO A 261 8.99 -12.46 5.02
C PRO A 261 9.23 -10.96 4.80
N ALA A 262 8.45 -10.31 3.94
CA ALA A 262 8.53 -8.86 3.71
C ALA A 262 8.20 -8.07 4.98
N ALA A 263 7.12 -8.43 5.66
CA ALA A 263 6.72 -7.81 6.93
C ALA A 263 7.79 -7.97 8.02
N LEU A 264 8.37 -9.17 8.18
CA LEU A 264 9.42 -9.43 9.16
C LEU A 264 10.69 -8.63 8.86
N ASN A 265 11.08 -8.49 7.59
CA ASN A 265 12.22 -7.67 7.18
C ASN A 265 11.96 -6.18 7.46
N ALA A 266 10.74 -5.70 7.22
CA ALA A 266 10.34 -4.32 7.54
C ALA A 266 10.39 -4.06 9.04
N ILE A 267 9.88 -4.97 9.88
CA ILE A 267 9.98 -4.88 11.36
C ILE A 267 11.45 -4.89 11.82
N ALA A 268 12.31 -5.69 11.21
CA ALA A 268 13.74 -5.71 11.54
C ALA A 268 14.40 -4.36 11.19
N SER A 269 14.05 -3.77 10.05
CA SER A 269 14.49 -2.43 9.65
C SER A 269 14.03 -1.36 10.64
N PHE A 270 12.77 -1.41 11.06
CA PHE A 270 12.23 -0.48 12.05
C PHE A 270 12.94 -0.58 13.39
N ARG A 271 13.19 -1.79 13.91
CA ARG A 271 13.97 -1.99 15.14
C ARG A 271 15.37 -1.37 15.05
N LYS A 272 16.03 -1.52 13.89
CA LYS A 272 17.34 -0.93 13.66
C LYS A 272 17.29 0.59 13.78
N VAL A 273 16.34 1.23 13.09
CA VAL A 273 16.12 2.69 13.16
C VAL A 273 15.89 3.15 14.59
N LEU A 274 15.03 2.47 15.36
CA LEU A 274 14.78 2.82 16.75
C LEU A 274 16.03 2.71 17.63
N THR A 275 16.90 1.73 17.36
CA THR A 275 18.13 1.55 18.11
C THR A 275 19.13 2.67 17.79
N GLU A 276 19.23 3.06 16.52
CA GLU A 276 20.12 4.14 16.05
C GLU A 276 19.68 5.52 16.59
N ASN A 277 18.39 5.77 16.66
CA ASN A 277 17.82 7.03 17.17
C ASN A 277 17.92 7.16 18.71
N ASN A 278 18.15 6.08 19.44
CA ASN A 278 18.29 6.08 20.91
C ASN A 278 19.77 5.97 21.36
N ALA A 279 20.73 5.90 20.45
CA ALA A 279 22.17 5.79 20.74
C ALA A 279 22.84 7.17 20.72
#